data_5960a77652d6206d11dd78664fb9be40
#
_entry.id   5960a77652d6206d11dd78664fb9be40
#
_cell.length_a   1.000
_cell.length_b   1.000
_cell.length_c   1.000
_cell.angle_alpha   90.00
_cell.angle_beta   90.00
_cell.angle_gamma   90.00
#
_symmetry.space_group_name_H-M   'P 1'
#
loop_
_entity.id
_entity.type
_entity.pdbx_description
1 polymer ?
#
loop_
_entity_poly.entity_id
_entity_poly.type
_entity_poly.pdbx_seq_one_letter_code
_entity_poly.pdbx_strand_id
1 'polypeptide(L)'
;MKIFSLWSKVSLGLQLLIALVLGVLVALVWPQFSAFYQFLGQAFISLINMVIIPLVFPVVVVAVAGVIGKKSFGKLLTKSLLYFFGVTTVITLIFVFAAYYLGFGQGVNIGQTGGNIDGIAKSIQLNEFFLSFIPANIVKSLSEGALLPIIVFAIFLGYGLGSLKEDKSQKFIDLLQIWIEAIYKIVGVIIKLSPIGIFGFIAKDVATTGVDKLVGLGQFVAGTYLAYAALALVIFPLIALVFGVPYLTSIRQNWSLLTLAFVSGSSSVVLPPLLKDLKKQGHDEHVIDLVVPLGYTFNLEGAAVYFSVATIFIAHAYGIAFSISGLFFTILLLTLVGKTAATVPSGAIVVLLAAAPQLGLPMEGVALIFAVDFFVNAGRTALNVLGQALAVSVIEKTEGHVVEESKSSELAVRYS
;
A
#
# COMPACT_ATOMS: atom_id res chain seq x y z
N MET A 1 16.35 -24.84 -21.68
CA MET A 1 14.89 -24.98 -21.51
C MET A 1 14.48 -25.64 -20.19
N LYS A 2 15.06 -26.79 -19.75
CA LYS A 2 14.66 -27.45 -18.46
C LYS A 2 14.86 -26.61 -17.21
N ILE A 3 15.92 -25.81 -17.11
CA ILE A 3 16.19 -24.93 -15.95
C ILE A 3 15.13 -23.82 -15.83
N PHE A 4 14.72 -23.22 -16.94
CA PHE A 4 13.66 -22.19 -16.97
C PHE A 4 12.30 -22.74 -16.54
N SER A 5 11.97 -24.00 -16.89
CA SER A 5 10.72 -24.64 -16.48
C SER A 5 10.72 -25.07 -15.01
N LEU A 6 11.88 -25.33 -14.41
CA LEU A 6 12.04 -25.58 -12.98
C LEU A 6 11.93 -24.26 -12.20
N TRP A 7 12.56 -23.19 -12.68
CA TRP A 7 12.52 -21.87 -12.05
C TRP A 7 11.10 -21.30 -11.98
N SER A 8 10.29 -21.49 -13.02
CA SER A 8 8.89 -21.02 -13.03
C SER A 8 7.96 -21.76 -12.04
N LYS A 9 8.36 -22.92 -11.51
CA LYS A 9 7.63 -23.69 -10.50
C LYS A 9 7.99 -23.27 -9.06
N VAL A 10 9.08 -22.54 -8.88
CA VAL A 10 9.53 -22.04 -7.57
C VAL A 10 8.70 -20.82 -7.22
N SER A 11 8.26 -20.70 -5.96
CA SER A 11 7.55 -19.51 -5.49
C SER A 11 8.42 -18.26 -5.63
N LEU A 12 7.81 -17.10 -5.90
CA LEU A 12 8.53 -15.84 -6.04
C LEU A 12 9.40 -15.54 -4.81
N GLY A 13 8.88 -15.79 -3.60
CA GLY A 13 9.63 -15.57 -2.37
C GLY A 13 10.91 -16.40 -2.28
N LEU A 14 10.85 -17.66 -2.68
CA LEU A 14 12.05 -18.50 -2.72
C LEU A 14 13.02 -18.03 -3.82
N GLN A 15 12.52 -17.57 -4.97
CA GLN A 15 13.35 -16.95 -6.01
C GLN A 15 14.08 -15.70 -5.49
N LEU A 16 13.40 -14.85 -4.71
CA LEU A 16 13.98 -13.65 -4.11
C LEU A 16 15.05 -14.01 -3.06
N LEU A 17 14.78 -15.02 -2.24
CA LEU A 17 15.75 -15.53 -1.27
C LEU A 17 17.00 -16.11 -1.96
N ILE A 18 16.82 -16.89 -3.02
CA ILE A 18 17.92 -17.41 -3.83
C ILE A 18 18.70 -16.25 -4.46
N ALA A 19 18.03 -15.26 -5.00
CA ALA A 19 18.66 -14.08 -5.59
C ALA A 19 19.49 -13.27 -4.56
N LEU A 20 18.96 -13.13 -3.33
CA LEU A 20 19.68 -12.50 -2.22
C LEU A 20 20.95 -13.28 -1.88
N VAL A 21 20.82 -14.59 -1.64
CA VAL A 21 21.97 -15.45 -1.28
C VAL A 21 23.02 -15.45 -2.39
N LEU A 22 22.59 -15.63 -3.66
CA LEU A 22 23.50 -15.60 -4.81
C LEU A 22 24.15 -14.23 -4.97
N GLY A 23 23.40 -13.14 -4.74
CA GLY A 23 23.93 -11.77 -4.78
C GLY A 23 25.07 -11.58 -3.80
N VAL A 24 24.90 -12.06 -2.55
CA VAL A 24 25.97 -12.04 -1.54
C VAL A 24 27.17 -12.86 -1.97
N LEU A 25 26.97 -14.13 -2.32
CA LEU A 25 28.07 -15.06 -2.67
C LEU A 25 28.86 -14.57 -3.88
N VAL A 26 28.17 -14.14 -4.93
CA VAL A 26 28.80 -13.64 -6.16
C VAL A 26 29.58 -12.35 -5.90
N ALA A 27 29.06 -11.45 -5.09
CA ALA A 27 29.74 -10.20 -4.75
C ALA A 27 31.01 -10.41 -3.93
N LEU A 28 31.04 -11.39 -3.03
CA LEU A 28 32.22 -11.75 -2.25
C LEU A 28 33.35 -12.33 -3.12
N VAL A 29 32.98 -13.07 -4.18
CA VAL A 29 33.96 -13.71 -5.09
C VAL A 29 34.40 -12.75 -6.21
N TRP A 30 33.48 -11.94 -6.73
CA TRP A 30 33.71 -11.06 -7.90
C TRP A 30 33.28 -9.61 -7.65
N PRO A 31 33.81 -8.91 -6.65
CA PRO A 31 33.43 -7.53 -6.33
C PRO A 31 33.73 -6.54 -7.46
N GLN A 32 34.66 -6.85 -8.36
CA GLN A 32 35.04 -6.01 -9.50
C GLN A 32 33.90 -5.79 -10.51
N PHE A 33 32.85 -6.61 -10.51
CA PHE A 33 31.69 -6.46 -11.40
C PHE A 33 30.58 -5.58 -10.81
N SER A 34 30.85 -4.78 -9.78
CA SER A 34 29.88 -3.92 -9.12
C SER A 34 29.08 -3.00 -10.07
N ALA A 35 29.71 -2.50 -11.14
CA ALA A 35 29.03 -1.71 -12.17
C ALA A 35 27.98 -2.51 -12.95
N PHE A 36 28.25 -3.78 -13.27
CA PHE A 36 27.27 -4.65 -13.90
C PHE A 36 26.11 -4.99 -12.96
N TYR A 37 26.38 -5.24 -11.68
CA TYR A 37 25.34 -5.46 -10.67
C TYR A 37 24.45 -4.23 -10.53
N GLN A 38 25.06 -3.03 -10.50
CA GLN A 38 24.31 -1.77 -10.47
C GLN A 38 23.41 -1.61 -11.70
N PHE A 39 23.89 -1.96 -12.89
CA PHE A 39 23.08 -1.92 -14.12
C PHE A 39 21.82 -2.80 -14.01
N LEU A 40 21.95 -4.03 -13.49
CA LEU A 40 20.80 -4.93 -13.32
C LEU A 40 19.75 -4.36 -12.36
N GLY A 41 20.23 -3.80 -11.23
CA GLY A 41 19.36 -3.16 -10.26
C GLY A 41 18.63 -1.94 -10.85
N GLN A 42 19.36 -1.03 -11.49
CA GLN A 42 18.80 0.18 -12.09
C GLN A 42 17.83 -0.13 -13.23
N ALA A 43 18.12 -1.14 -14.06
CA ALA A 43 17.20 -1.60 -15.10
C ALA A 43 15.86 -2.05 -14.51
N PHE A 44 15.89 -2.76 -13.39
CA PHE A 44 14.68 -3.18 -12.69
C PHE A 44 13.89 -1.99 -12.13
N ILE A 45 14.54 -0.99 -11.51
CA ILE A 45 13.86 0.25 -11.06
C ILE A 45 13.23 0.97 -12.25
N SER A 46 13.93 1.08 -13.36
CA SER A 46 13.42 1.75 -14.56
C SER A 46 12.16 1.07 -15.12
N LEU A 47 12.12 -0.27 -15.09
CA LEU A 47 10.92 -1.03 -15.47
C LEU A 47 9.73 -0.76 -14.53
N ILE A 48 9.98 -0.63 -13.23
CA ILE A 48 8.92 -0.28 -12.27
C ILE A 48 8.44 1.16 -12.50
N ASN A 49 9.35 2.10 -12.65
CA ASN A 49 9.00 3.52 -12.87
C ASN A 49 8.12 3.71 -14.11
N MET A 50 8.36 2.93 -15.16
CA MET A 50 7.58 2.96 -16.40
C MET A 50 6.07 2.73 -16.17
N VAL A 51 5.69 1.95 -15.16
CA VAL A 51 4.29 1.56 -14.93
C VAL A 51 3.59 2.35 -13.82
N ILE A 52 4.31 3.14 -13.03
CA ILE A 52 3.76 3.85 -11.86
C ILE A 52 2.61 4.79 -12.27
N ILE A 53 2.88 5.76 -13.14
CA ILE A 53 1.89 6.75 -13.54
C ILE A 53 0.75 6.13 -14.35
N PRO A 54 1.03 5.28 -15.38
CA PRO A 54 0.00 4.55 -16.10
C PRO A 54 -0.93 3.69 -15.23
N LEU A 55 -0.50 3.32 -14.02
CA LEU A 55 -1.31 2.58 -13.06
C LEU A 55 -2.07 3.53 -12.11
N VAL A 56 -1.36 4.44 -11.43
CA VAL A 56 -1.90 5.27 -10.35
C VAL A 56 -3.04 6.16 -10.85
N PHE A 57 -2.83 6.85 -11.97
CA PHE A 57 -3.80 7.79 -12.52
C PHE A 57 -5.17 7.15 -12.82
N PRO A 58 -5.28 6.10 -13.66
CA PRO A 58 -6.58 5.53 -13.98
C PRO A 58 -7.24 4.81 -12.80
N VAL A 59 -6.46 4.22 -11.89
CA VAL A 59 -7.01 3.57 -10.69
C VAL A 59 -7.74 4.59 -9.83
N VAL A 60 -7.17 5.76 -9.58
CA VAL A 60 -7.82 6.82 -8.80
C VAL A 60 -9.06 7.35 -9.52
N VAL A 61 -8.98 7.58 -10.84
CA VAL A 61 -10.13 8.05 -11.64
C VAL A 61 -11.31 7.09 -11.55
N VAL A 62 -11.07 5.80 -11.80
CA VAL A 62 -12.12 4.76 -11.78
C VAL A 62 -12.71 4.61 -10.37
N ALA A 63 -11.85 4.62 -9.36
CA ALA A 63 -12.28 4.51 -7.97
C ALA A 63 -13.22 5.65 -7.57
N VAL A 64 -12.87 6.91 -7.88
CA VAL A 64 -13.69 8.07 -7.55
C VAL A 64 -14.98 8.10 -8.39
N ALA A 65 -14.89 7.80 -9.69
CA ALA A 65 -16.09 7.76 -10.56
C ALA A 65 -17.10 6.70 -10.11
N GLY A 66 -16.61 5.53 -9.70
CA GLY A 66 -17.46 4.44 -9.21
C GLY A 66 -18.21 4.76 -7.91
N VAL A 67 -17.66 5.67 -7.11
CA VAL A 67 -18.30 6.16 -5.87
C VAL A 67 -19.46 7.11 -6.18
N ILE A 68 -19.26 8.07 -7.09
CA ILE A 68 -20.20 9.17 -7.34
C ILE A 68 -21.39 8.73 -8.19
N GLY A 69 -21.20 7.78 -9.10
CA GLY A 69 -22.24 7.29 -10.03
C GLY A 69 -23.38 6.50 -9.37
N LYS A 70 -23.25 6.01 -8.14
CA LYS A 70 -24.24 5.12 -7.49
C LYS A 70 -25.15 5.83 -6.50
N LYS A 71 -26.23 6.42 -6.96
CA LYS A 71 -27.24 7.09 -6.10
C LYS A 71 -27.92 6.15 -5.07
N SER A 72 -28.01 4.85 -5.33
CA SER A 72 -28.76 3.89 -4.49
C SER A 72 -28.03 3.47 -3.21
N PHE A 73 -26.70 3.61 -3.13
CA PHE A 73 -25.88 3.20 -1.97
C PHE A 73 -25.26 4.40 -1.22
N GLY A 74 -25.72 5.62 -1.47
CA GLY A 74 -25.04 6.86 -1.07
C GLY A 74 -24.57 6.92 0.39
N LYS A 75 -25.44 6.52 1.35
CA LYS A 75 -25.11 6.62 2.78
C LYS A 75 -24.11 5.54 3.23
N LEU A 76 -24.37 4.27 2.88
CA LEU A 76 -23.48 3.14 3.20
C LEU A 76 -22.11 3.31 2.56
N LEU A 77 -22.07 3.74 1.30
CA LEU A 77 -20.85 4.03 0.57
C LEU A 77 -20.03 5.14 1.22
N THR A 78 -20.71 6.27 1.56
CA THR A 78 -20.03 7.40 2.24
C THR A 78 -19.47 6.99 3.58
N LYS A 79 -20.21 6.24 4.39
CA LYS A 79 -19.72 5.72 5.68
C LYS A 79 -18.52 4.79 5.50
N SER A 80 -18.58 3.87 4.52
CA SER A 80 -17.48 2.95 4.23
C SER A 80 -16.21 3.69 3.85
N LEU A 81 -16.32 4.69 2.98
CA LEU A 81 -15.18 5.50 2.57
C LEU A 81 -14.63 6.34 3.73
N LEU A 82 -15.50 7.00 4.51
CA LEU A 82 -15.08 7.75 5.69
C LEU A 82 -14.33 6.85 6.68
N TYR A 83 -14.84 5.64 6.90
CA TYR A 83 -14.16 4.65 7.74
C TYR A 83 -12.79 4.28 7.15
N PHE A 84 -12.73 3.87 5.87
CA PHE A 84 -11.48 3.43 5.24
C PHE A 84 -10.41 4.52 5.22
N PHE A 85 -10.78 5.74 4.85
CA PHE A 85 -9.83 6.86 4.85
C PHE A 85 -9.47 7.30 6.26
N GLY A 86 -10.44 7.40 7.16
CA GLY A 86 -10.21 7.81 8.54
C GLY A 86 -9.32 6.84 9.29
N VAL A 87 -9.66 5.54 9.28
CA VAL A 87 -8.87 4.50 9.96
C VAL A 87 -7.47 4.39 9.37
N THR A 88 -7.33 4.36 8.04
CA THR A 88 -6.01 4.31 7.40
C THR A 88 -5.16 5.53 7.74
N THR A 89 -5.75 6.75 7.76
CA THR A 89 -5.02 7.98 8.12
C THR A 89 -4.53 7.92 9.56
N VAL A 90 -5.39 7.50 10.50
CA VAL A 90 -5.03 7.36 11.92
C VAL A 90 -3.92 6.31 12.10
N ILE A 91 -4.03 5.15 11.45
CA ILE A 91 -2.99 4.12 11.48
C ILE A 91 -1.67 4.66 10.92
N THR A 92 -1.70 5.28 9.74
CA THR A 92 -0.50 5.88 9.12
C THR A 92 0.13 6.92 10.06
N LEU A 93 -0.68 7.79 10.67
CA LEU A 93 -0.22 8.79 11.64
C LEU A 93 0.48 8.12 12.82
N ILE A 94 -0.17 7.15 13.47
CA ILE A 94 0.39 6.44 14.62
C ILE A 94 1.73 5.80 14.27
N PHE A 95 1.80 5.05 13.17
CA PHE A 95 3.00 4.30 12.82
C PHE A 95 4.12 5.14 12.21
N VAL A 96 3.83 6.25 11.53
CA VAL A 96 4.86 7.21 11.09
C VAL A 96 5.50 7.86 12.31
N PHE A 97 4.70 8.39 13.24
CA PHE A 97 5.24 9.01 14.45
C PHE A 97 5.94 7.99 15.36
N ALA A 98 5.34 6.82 15.57
CA ALA A 98 5.95 5.76 16.38
C ALA A 98 7.31 5.33 15.81
N ALA A 99 7.39 5.02 14.51
CA ALA A 99 8.64 4.63 13.86
C ALA A 99 9.69 5.74 13.93
N TYR A 100 9.29 7.00 13.73
CA TYR A 100 10.19 8.14 13.77
C TYR A 100 10.76 8.38 15.17
N TYR A 101 9.93 8.47 16.19
CA TYR A 101 10.39 8.75 17.56
C TYR A 101 11.04 7.56 18.27
N LEU A 102 10.69 6.33 17.88
CA LEU A 102 11.39 5.13 18.35
C LEU A 102 12.73 4.92 17.62
N GLY A 103 13.09 5.78 16.67
CA GLY A 103 14.37 5.70 15.96
C GLY A 103 14.48 4.47 15.05
N PHE A 104 13.37 3.99 14.47
CA PHE A 104 13.38 2.78 13.66
C PHE A 104 14.25 2.96 12.41
N GLY A 105 15.30 2.14 12.28
CA GLY A 105 16.30 2.26 11.21
C GLY A 105 17.52 3.11 11.57
N GLN A 106 17.56 3.75 12.75
CA GLN A 106 18.76 4.45 13.21
C GLN A 106 19.91 3.47 13.47
N GLY A 107 21.11 3.88 13.09
CA GLY A 107 22.31 3.03 13.22
C GLY A 107 22.42 1.94 12.14
N VAL A 108 21.43 1.80 11.28
CA VAL A 108 21.49 0.94 10.10
C VAL A 108 22.15 1.72 8.97
N ASN A 109 23.37 1.36 8.60
CA ASN A 109 24.07 2.03 7.50
C ASN A 109 23.81 1.28 6.19
N ILE A 110 22.77 1.65 5.46
CA ILE A 110 22.40 1.02 4.17
C ILE A 110 23.07 1.73 2.98
N GLY A 111 23.50 2.96 3.15
CA GLY A 111 24.19 3.73 2.11
C GLY A 111 24.49 5.15 2.58
N GLN A 112 25.67 5.65 2.25
CA GLN A 112 25.92 7.08 2.31
C GLN A 112 25.44 7.68 0.99
N THR A 113 24.31 8.36 1.00
CA THR A 113 24.05 9.37 -0.02
C THR A 113 24.89 10.58 0.38
N GLY A 114 26.02 10.79 -0.26
CA GLY A 114 26.77 12.04 -0.20
C GLY A 114 26.00 13.19 -0.92
N GLY A 115 24.68 13.18 -0.86
CA GLY A 115 23.80 14.22 -1.35
C GLY A 115 23.51 15.20 -0.23
N ASN A 116 23.97 16.43 -0.38
CA ASN A 116 23.67 17.54 0.50
C ASN A 116 22.15 17.77 0.51
N ILE A 117 21.44 17.24 1.51
CA ILE A 117 19.97 17.27 1.65
C ILE A 117 19.53 18.61 2.26
N ASP A 118 20.41 19.57 2.44
CA ASP A 118 20.10 20.93 2.93
C ASP A 118 19.05 21.67 2.08
N GLY A 119 18.69 21.14 0.88
CA GLY A 119 17.70 21.71 -0.01
C GLY A 119 16.24 21.28 0.28
N ILE A 120 16.01 20.13 0.93
CA ILE A 120 14.64 19.60 1.17
C ILE A 120 14.11 20.05 2.53
N ALA A 121 14.99 20.37 3.48
CA ALA A 121 14.65 20.97 4.77
C ALA A 121 14.38 22.48 4.72
N LYS A 122 14.37 23.12 3.52
CA LYS A 122 13.82 24.47 3.41
C LYS A 122 12.38 24.44 3.87
N SER A 123 12.09 25.27 4.88
CA SER A 123 10.75 25.50 5.42
C SER A 123 9.73 25.56 4.26
N ILE A 124 9.06 24.42 4.01
CA ILE A 124 7.97 24.36 3.04
C ILE A 124 6.93 25.33 3.61
N GLN A 125 6.76 26.48 2.98
CA GLN A 125 5.69 27.40 3.32
C GLN A 125 4.39 26.64 3.08
N LEU A 126 3.56 26.50 4.10
CA LEU A 126 2.30 25.72 4.00
C LEU A 126 1.47 26.12 2.80
N ASN A 127 1.48 27.39 2.41
CA ASN A 127 0.77 27.89 1.24
C ASN A 127 1.32 27.32 -0.08
N GLU A 128 2.64 27.33 -0.27
CA GLU A 128 3.30 26.74 -1.46
C GLU A 128 3.10 25.24 -1.50
N PHE A 129 3.11 24.62 -0.32
CA PHE A 129 2.86 23.21 -0.18
C PHE A 129 1.44 22.82 -0.67
N PHE A 130 0.38 23.48 -0.20
CA PHE A 130 -0.97 23.19 -0.66
C PHE A 130 -1.19 23.57 -2.14
N LEU A 131 -0.56 24.65 -2.61
CA LEU A 131 -0.62 25.02 -4.03
C LEU A 131 0.07 24.01 -4.93
N SER A 132 1.12 23.35 -4.46
CA SER A 132 1.81 22.30 -5.22
C SER A 132 0.94 21.07 -5.52
N PHE A 133 -0.18 20.89 -4.82
CA PHE A 133 -1.15 19.80 -5.08
C PHE A 133 -2.01 20.07 -6.31
N ILE A 134 -2.14 21.33 -6.71
CA ILE A 134 -2.99 21.71 -7.83
C ILE A 134 -2.12 21.83 -9.09
N PRO A 135 -2.27 20.93 -10.08
CA PRO A 135 -1.47 20.99 -11.29
C PRO A 135 -1.88 22.16 -12.15
N ALA A 136 -0.99 23.13 -12.35
CA ALA A 136 -1.19 24.17 -13.36
C ALA A 136 -1.24 23.59 -14.78
N ASN A 137 -0.55 22.48 -15.01
CA ASN A 137 -0.55 21.73 -16.25
C ASN A 137 -0.40 20.23 -15.96
N ILE A 138 -1.47 19.47 -16.19
CA ILE A 138 -1.49 18.03 -15.90
C ILE A 138 -0.49 17.25 -16.78
N VAL A 139 -0.29 17.63 -18.03
CA VAL A 139 0.64 16.94 -18.93
C VAL A 139 2.08 17.10 -18.42
N LYS A 140 2.43 18.26 -17.90
CA LYS A 140 3.72 18.49 -17.24
C LYS A 140 3.84 17.60 -16.00
N SER A 141 2.83 17.56 -15.13
CA SER A 141 2.86 16.70 -13.94
C SER A 141 3.00 15.20 -14.27
N LEU A 142 2.33 14.74 -15.34
CA LEU A 142 2.45 13.37 -15.83
C LEU A 142 3.87 13.07 -16.34
N SER A 143 4.50 14.00 -17.08
CA SER A 143 5.85 13.82 -17.61
C SER A 143 6.93 13.88 -16.53
N GLU A 144 6.74 14.69 -15.50
CA GLU A 144 7.67 14.84 -14.37
C GLU A 144 7.47 13.78 -13.27
N GLY A 145 6.39 12.99 -13.34
CA GLY A 145 6.09 11.98 -12.32
C GLY A 145 5.62 12.55 -10.98
N ALA A 146 5.08 13.77 -10.98
CA ALA A 146 4.60 14.45 -9.78
C ALA A 146 3.28 13.83 -9.28
N LEU A 147 3.36 12.80 -8.44
CA LEU A 147 2.21 11.96 -8.06
C LEU A 147 1.06 12.74 -7.42
N LEU A 148 1.36 13.67 -6.52
CA LEU A 148 0.31 14.35 -5.76
C LEU A 148 -0.58 15.22 -6.64
N PRO A 149 -0.05 16.09 -7.53
CA PRO A 149 -0.86 16.78 -8.55
C PRO A 149 -1.63 15.83 -9.47
N ILE A 150 -1.02 14.70 -9.85
CA ILE A 150 -1.69 13.68 -10.68
C ILE A 150 -2.89 13.09 -9.95
N ILE A 151 -2.75 12.75 -8.67
CA ILE A 151 -3.84 12.20 -7.84
C ILE A 151 -4.96 13.23 -7.68
N VAL A 152 -4.63 14.49 -7.40
CA VAL A 152 -5.63 15.55 -7.26
C VAL A 152 -6.42 15.72 -8.56
N PHE A 153 -5.73 15.79 -9.70
CA PHE A 153 -6.41 15.86 -11.00
C PHE A 153 -7.27 14.60 -11.27
N ALA A 154 -6.76 13.42 -10.94
CA ALA A 154 -7.51 12.17 -11.10
C ALA A 154 -8.79 12.14 -10.24
N ILE A 155 -8.77 12.70 -9.03
CA ILE A 155 -9.96 12.87 -8.19
C ILE A 155 -10.99 13.78 -8.87
N PHE A 156 -10.58 14.95 -9.39
CA PHE A 156 -11.48 15.86 -10.10
C PHE A 156 -12.04 15.24 -11.37
N LEU A 157 -11.20 14.53 -12.15
CA LEU A 157 -11.67 13.85 -13.36
C LEU A 157 -12.65 12.72 -13.02
N GLY A 158 -12.36 11.91 -11.98
CA GLY A 158 -13.25 10.87 -11.49
C GLY A 158 -14.59 11.44 -11.00
N TYR A 159 -14.56 12.57 -10.29
CA TYR A 159 -15.77 13.31 -9.90
C TYR A 159 -16.57 13.75 -11.13
N GLY A 160 -15.91 14.37 -12.12
CA GLY A 160 -16.55 14.79 -13.35
C GLY A 160 -17.21 13.62 -14.09
N LEU A 161 -16.47 12.51 -14.27
CA LEU A 161 -17.01 11.31 -14.92
C LEU A 161 -18.21 10.69 -14.17
N GLY A 162 -18.09 10.55 -12.85
CA GLY A 162 -19.17 10.01 -12.01
C GLY A 162 -20.41 10.89 -11.95
N SER A 163 -20.26 12.19 -12.23
CA SER A 163 -21.37 13.16 -12.30
C SER A 163 -22.09 13.18 -13.65
N LEU A 164 -21.50 12.59 -14.70
CA LEU A 164 -22.14 12.46 -16.01
C LEU A 164 -23.23 11.38 -15.96
N LYS A 165 -24.11 11.39 -16.98
CA LYS A 165 -25.07 10.29 -17.17
C LYS A 165 -24.31 8.99 -17.44
N GLU A 166 -24.80 7.90 -16.89
CA GLU A 166 -24.15 6.59 -16.91
C GLU A 166 -23.86 6.11 -18.34
N ASP A 167 -24.78 6.32 -19.30
CA ASP A 167 -24.59 5.98 -20.71
C ASP A 167 -23.39 6.66 -21.38
N LYS A 168 -23.00 7.84 -20.89
CA LYS A 168 -21.87 8.60 -21.42
C LYS A 168 -20.55 8.27 -20.74
N SER A 169 -20.53 8.10 -19.41
CA SER A 169 -19.30 7.90 -18.65
C SER A 169 -18.85 6.45 -18.63
N GLN A 170 -19.79 5.48 -18.67
CA GLN A 170 -19.46 4.06 -18.48
C GLN A 170 -18.46 3.55 -19.52
N LYS A 171 -18.61 3.90 -20.79
CA LYS A 171 -17.67 3.48 -21.85
C LYS A 171 -16.23 3.92 -21.60
N PHE A 172 -16.07 5.13 -21.04
CA PHE A 172 -14.74 5.64 -20.73
C PHE A 172 -14.18 4.96 -19.46
N ILE A 173 -15.03 4.73 -18.48
CA ILE A 173 -14.65 3.99 -17.25
C ILE A 173 -14.24 2.55 -17.61
N ASP A 174 -14.99 1.86 -18.47
CA ASP A 174 -14.66 0.52 -18.95
C ASP A 174 -13.32 0.50 -19.69
N LEU A 175 -13.03 1.51 -20.51
CA LEU A 175 -11.74 1.65 -21.18
C LEU A 175 -10.59 1.79 -20.17
N LEU A 176 -10.77 2.61 -19.14
CA LEU A 176 -9.78 2.76 -18.07
C LEU A 176 -9.60 1.46 -17.28
N GLN A 177 -10.65 0.69 -17.05
CA GLN A 177 -10.56 -0.62 -16.39
C GLN A 177 -9.74 -1.62 -17.23
N ILE A 178 -9.99 -1.69 -18.54
CA ILE A 178 -9.18 -2.50 -19.48
C ILE A 178 -7.71 -2.05 -19.44
N TRP A 179 -7.47 -0.75 -19.42
CA TRP A 179 -6.11 -0.19 -19.28
C TRP A 179 -5.44 -0.65 -17.99
N ILE A 180 -6.13 -0.52 -16.85
CA ILE A 180 -5.63 -0.95 -15.54
C ILE A 180 -5.29 -2.43 -15.55
N GLU A 181 -6.16 -3.29 -16.11
CA GLU A 181 -5.90 -4.73 -16.23
C GLU A 181 -4.65 -5.01 -17.08
N ALA A 182 -4.48 -4.32 -18.20
CA ALA A 182 -3.29 -4.43 -19.05
C ALA A 182 -2.02 -4.03 -18.27
N ILE A 183 -2.06 -2.90 -17.54
CA ILE A 183 -0.92 -2.47 -16.72
C ILE A 183 -0.64 -3.49 -15.60
N TYR A 184 -1.63 -4.06 -14.95
CA TYR A 184 -1.41 -5.14 -13.96
C TYR A 184 -0.73 -6.38 -14.57
N LYS A 185 -1.01 -6.73 -15.82
CA LYS A 185 -0.26 -7.79 -16.53
C LYS A 185 1.21 -7.42 -16.70
N ILE A 186 1.50 -6.17 -17.09
CA ILE A 186 2.88 -5.66 -17.21
C ILE A 186 3.58 -5.69 -15.86
N VAL A 187 2.94 -5.17 -14.79
CA VAL A 187 3.46 -5.23 -13.41
C VAL A 187 3.77 -6.68 -13.01
N GLY A 188 2.88 -7.62 -13.32
CA GLY A 188 3.11 -9.04 -13.05
C GLY A 188 4.34 -9.60 -13.77
N VAL A 189 4.66 -9.15 -14.99
CA VAL A 189 5.89 -9.51 -15.69
C VAL A 189 7.11 -8.89 -15.02
N ILE A 190 7.04 -7.60 -14.67
CA ILE A 190 8.13 -6.87 -13.99
C ILE A 190 8.46 -7.52 -12.64
N ILE A 191 7.43 -7.89 -11.87
CA ILE A 191 7.61 -8.58 -10.57
C ILE A 191 8.31 -9.94 -10.76
N LYS A 192 8.04 -10.67 -11.85
CA LYS A 192 8.77 -11.90 -12.16
C LYS A 192 10.25 -11.67 -12.48
N LEU A 193 10.63 -10.48 -12.92
CA LEU A 193 12.02 -10.08 -13.14
C LEU A 193 12.72 -9.58 -11.87
N SER A 194 11.97 -9.37 -10.77
CA SER A 194 12.52 -8.85 -9.52
C SER A 194 13.69 -9.65 -8.94
N PRO A 195 13.80 -11.00 -9.08
CA PRO A 195 14.99 -11.71 -8.62
C PRO A 195 16.28 -11.23 -9.27
N ILE A 196 16.23 -10.83 -10.56
CA ILE A 196 17.40 -10.27 -11.26
C ILE A 196 17.77 -8.90 -10.71
N GLY A 197 16.78 -8.03 -10.50
CA GLY A 197 17.00 -6.70 -9.92
C GLY A 197 17.55 -6.77 -8.50
N ILE A 198 16.97 -7.64 -7.66
CA ILE A 198 17.40 -7.84 -6.28
C ILE A 198 18.81 -8.42 -6.21
N PHE A 199 19.11 -9.43 -7.03
CA PHE A 199 20.47 -9.92 -7.18
C PHE A 199 21.45 -8.76 -7.48
N GLY A 200 21.10 -7.90 -8.45
CA GLY A 200 21.93 -6.74 -8.81
C GLY A 200 22.15 -5.76 -7.65
N PHE A 201 21.08 -5.41 -6.90
CA PHE A 201 21.21 -4.51 -5.76
C PHE A 201 22.04 -5.11 -4.63
N ILE A 202 21.74 -6.33 -4.22
CA ILE A 202 22.47 -7.01 -3.14
C ILE A 202 23.94 -7.21 -3.51
N ALA A 203 24.21 -7.69 -4.74
CA ALA A 203 25.57 -7.91 -5.20
C ALA A 203 26.37 -6.59 -5.28
N LYS A 204 25.75 -5.51 -5.81
CA LYS A 204 26.38 -4.18 -5.82
C LYS A 204 26.70 -3.70 -4.41
N ASP A 205 25.74 -3.80 -3.49
CA ASP A 205 25.90 -3.28 -2.15
C ASP A 205 26.92 -4.07 -1.34
N VAL A 206 26.89 -5.41 -1.42
CA VAL A 206 27.90 -6.25 -0.76
C VAL A 206 29.29 -6.04 -1.35
N ALA A 207 29.42 -5.89 -2.67
CA ALA A 207 30.69 -5.62 -3.34
C ALA A 207 31.32 -4.28 -2.93
N THR A 208 30.49 -3.27 -2.57
CA THR A 208 30.97 -1.91 -2.25
C THR A 208 31.07 -1.63 -0.75
N THR A 209 30.22 -2.24 0.08
CA THR A 209 30.11 -1.92 1.52
C THR A 209 30.16 -3.14 2.45
N GLY A 210 30.23 -4.35 1.91
CA GLY A 210 30.27 -5.58 2.71
C GLY A 210 28.88 -6.08 3.12
N VAL A 211 28.85 -7.05 4.05
CA VAL A 211 27.62 -7.76 4.46
C VAL A 211 26.81 -7.06 5.55
N ASP A 212 27.32 -5.99 6.14
CA ASP A 212 26.71 -5.32 7.29
C ASP A 212 25.30 -4.82 7.01
N LYS A 213 25.01 -4.48 5.75
CA LYS A 213 23.66 -4.05 5.32
C LYS A 213 22.61 -5.14 5.47
N LEU A 214 22.99 -6.41 5.42
CA LEU A 214 22.02 -7.53 5.56
C LEU A 214 21.45 -7.60 6.97
N VAL A 215 22.21 -7.17 7.98
CA VAL A 215 21.73 -7.06 9.36
C VAL A 215 20.59 -6.04 9.43
N GLY A 216 20.72 -4.91 8.71
CA GLY A 216 19.68 -3.91 8.59
C GLY A 216 18.37 -4.45 7.98
N LEU A 217 18.46 -5.33 6.98
CA LEU A 217 17.27 -5.99 6.42
C LEU A 217 16.58 -6.89 7.44
N GLY A 218 17.33 -7.62 8.25
CA GLY A 218 16.78 -8.40 9.36
C GLY A 218 16.08 -7.52 10.39
N GLN A 219 16.67 -6.39 10.75
CA GLN A 219 16.05 -5.40 11.65
C GLN A 219 14.77 -4.82 11.05
N PHE A 220 14.76 -4.51 9.74
CA PHE A 220 13.56 -4.06 9.04
C PHE A 220 12.42 -5.08 9.13
N VAL A 221 12.67 -6.36 8.85
CA VAL A 221 11.68 -7.43 8.95
C VAL A 221 11.15 -7.55 10.37
N ALA A 222 12.04 -7.65 11.36
CA ALA A 222 11.66 -7.78 12.77
C ALA A 222 10.81 -6.59 13.26
N GLY A 223 11.25 -5.36 12.98
CA GLY A 223 10.53 -4.15 13.36
C GLY A 223 9.17 -4.02 12.66
N THR A 224 9.08 -4.42 11.39
CA THR A 224 7.80 -4.45 10.68
C THR A 224 6.84 -5.46 11.30
N TYR A 225 7.31 -6.64 11.70
CA TYR A 225 6.46 -7.62 12.41
C TYR A 225 6.06 -7.14 13.81
N LEU A 226 6.91 -6.39 14.52
CA LEU A 226 6.51 -5.74 15.77
C LEU A 226 5.41 -4.70 15.55
N ALA A 227 5.50 -3.90 14.48
CA ALA A 227 4.46 -2.97 14.09
C ALA A 227 3.15 -3.68 13.70
N TYR A 228 3.23 -4.80 12.97
CA TYR A 228 2.07 -5.65 12.66
C TYR A 228 1.44 -6.24 13.92
N ALA A 229 2.25 -6.69 14.88
CA ALA A 229 1.75 -7.15 16.17
C ALA A 229 1.05 -6.02 16.93
N ALA A 230 1.60 -4.80 16.92
CA ALA A 230 0.95 -3.64 17.53
C ALA A 230 -0.40 -3.30 16.85
N LEU A 231 -0.48 -3.38 15.51
CA LEU A 231 -1.74 -3.23 14.79
C LEU A 231 -2.77 -4.29 15.22
N ALA A 232 -2.38 -5.56 15.23
CA ALA A 232 -3.28 -6.67 15.54
C ALA A 232 -3.68 -6.75 17.03
N LEU A 233 -2.77 -6.43 17.94
CA LEU A 233 -2.98 -6.64 19.38
C LEU A 233 -3.40 -5.37 20.13
N VAL A 234 -3.21 -4.19 19.53
CA VAL A 234 -3.55 -2.92 20.17
C VAL A 234 -4.55 -2.12 19.33
N ILE A 235 -4.22 -1.78 18.09
CA ILE A 235 -5.02 -0.84 17.30
C ILE A 235 -6.37 -1.47 16.86
N PHE A 236 -6.37 -2.65 16.30
CA PHE A 236 -7.62 -3.33 15.92
C PHE A 236 -8.53 -3.62 17.11
N PRO A 237 -8.05 -4.13 18.27
CA PRO A 237 -8.87 -4.23 19.48
C PRO A 237 -9.45 -2.89 19.94
N LEU A 238 -8.69 -1.80 19.87
CA LEU A 238 -9.17 -0.46 20.23
C LEU A 238 -10.28 0.00 19.27
N ILE A 239 -10.11 -0.19 17.96
CA ILE A 239 -11.16 0.10 16.98
C ILE A 239 -12.41 -0.73 17.29
N ALA A 240 -12.26 -2.03 17.51
CA ALA A 240 -13.37 -2.92 17.83
C ALA A 240 -14.09 -2.50 19.12
N LEU A 241 -13.34 -2.08 20.15
CA LEU A 241 -13.89 -1.57 21.42
C LEU A 241 -14.71 -0.31 21.20
N VAL A 242 -14.17 0.66 20.45
CA VAL A 242 -14.85 1.95 20.17
C VAL A 242 -16.18 1.73 19.46
N PHE A 243 -16.24 0.78 18.54
CA PHE A 243 -17.47 0.47 17.78
C PHE A 243 -18.31 -0.66 18.39
N GLY A 244 -17.88 -1.25 19.51
CA GLY A 244 -18.62 -2.32 20.18
C GLY A 244 -18.68 -3.63 19.40
N VAL A 245 -17.62 -3.99 18.68
CA VAL A 245 -17.51 -5.18 17.84
C VAL A 245 -16.69 -6.27 18.54
N PRO A 246 -17.08 -7.57 18.51
CA PRO A 246 -16.38 -8.64 19.20
C PRO A 246 -15.10 -9.08 18.43
N TYR A 247 -13.97 -8.42 18.65
CA TYR A 247 -12.72 -8.62 17.92
C TYR A 247 -12.19 -10.07 17.93
N LEU A 248 -12.15 -10.71 19.10
CA LEU A 248 -11.65 -12.08 19.23
C LEU A 248 -12.53 -13.10 18.49
N THR A 249 -13.83 -12.85 18.45
CA THR A 249 -14.77 -13.68 17.66
C THR A 249 -14.46 -13.52 16.17
N SER A 250 -14.25 -12.30 15.69
CA SER A 250 -13.88 -12.04 14.30
C SER A 250 -12.58 -12.76 13.91
N ILE A 251 -11.55 -12.75 14.76
CA ILE A 251 -10.31 -13.51 14.50
C ILE A 251 -10.59 -15.00 14.41
N ARG A 252 -11.32 -15.57 15.39
CA ARG A 252 -11.59 -17.01 15.44
C ARG A 252 -12.37 -17.50 14.23
N GLN A 253 -13.39 -16.76 13.83
CA GLN A 253 -14.23 -17.09 12.68
C GLN A 253 -13.47 -17.01 11.35
N ASN A 254 -12.52 -16.07 11.23
CA ASN A 254 -11.77 -15.86 10.00
C ASN A 254 -10.35 -16.47 10.03
N TRP A 255 -10.01 -17.28 11.04
CA TRP A 255 -8.64 -17.82 11.22
C TRP A 255 -8.10 -18.56 9.99
N SER A 256 -8.92 -19.38 9.34
CA SER A 256 -8.55 -20.11 8.12
C SER A 256 -8.24 -19.17 6.96
N LEU A 257 -8.99 -18.07 6.84
CA LEU A 257 -8.79 -17.05 5.81
C LEU A 257 -7.53 -16.21 6.09
N LEU A 258 -7.28 -15.88 7.35
CA LEU A 258 -6.05 -15.18 7.77
C LEU A 258 -4.81 -16.04 7.49
N THR A 259 -4.88 -17.34 7.77
CA THR A 259 -3.82 -18.28 7.43
C THR A 259 -3.62 -18.38 5.91
N LEU A 260 -4.70 -18.48 5.15
CA LEU A 260 -4.66 -18.49 3.69
C LEU A 260 -4.04 -17.20 3.13
N ALA A 261 -4.42 -16.04 3.69
CA ALA A 261 -3.85 -14.73 3.34
C ALA A 261 -2.34 -14.67 3.61
N PHE A 262 -1.93 -15.15 4.79
CA PHE A 262 -0.53 -15.18 5.21
C PHE A 262 0.32 -16.07 4.28
N VAL A 263 -0.15 -17.28 4.00
CA VAL A 263 0.59 -18.25 3.17
C VAL A 263 0.61 -17.84 1.69
N SER A 264 -0.52 -17.35 1.15
CA SER A 264 -0.61 -16.95 -0.26
C SER A 264 0.06 -15.60 -0.54
N GLY A 265 0.15 -14.72 0.46
CA GLY A 265 0.60 -13.33 0.28
C GLY A 265 -0.24 -12.54 -0.72
N SER A 266 -1.50 -12.95 -0.95
CA SER A 266 -2.39 -12.35 -1.95
C SER A 266 -3.82 -12.22 -1.44
N SER A 267 -4.29 -10.98 -1.30
CA SER A 267 -5.67 -10.71 -0.88
C SER A 267 -6.70 -11.15 -1.93
N SER A 268 -6.31 -11.19 -3.22
CA SER A 268 -7.22 -11.62 -4.30
C SER A 268 -7.64 -13.09 -4.18
N VAL A 269 -6.77 -13.96 -3.66
CA VAL A 269 -7.07 -15.36 -3.40
C VAL A 269 -8.10 -15.51 -2.28
N VAL A 270 -8.09 -14.58 -1.31
CA VAL A 270 -8.92 -14.64 -0.12
C VAL A 270 -10.28 -13.95 -0.32
N LEU A 271 -10.39 -13.03 -1.28
CA LEU A 271 -11.60 -12.22 -1.49
C LEU A 271 -12.88 -13.07 -1.70
N PRO A 272 -12.94 -14.07 -2.62
CA PRO A 272 -14.15 -14.85 -2.82
C PRO A 272 -14.53 -15.69 -1.58
N PRO A 273 -13.62 -16.43 -0.91
CA PRO A 273 -13.98 -17.14 0.31
C PRO A 273 -14.35 -16.20 1.47
N LEU A 274 -13.77 -15.00 1.58
CA LEU A 274 -14.14 -14.01 2.60
C LEU A 274 -15.60 -13.57 2.45
N LEU A 275 -16.02 -13.21 1.24
CA LEU A 275 -17.43 -12.89 0.94
C LEU A 275 -18.38 -14.00 1.37
N LYS A 276 -18.04 -15.25 1.04
CA LYS A 276 -18.85 -16.43 1.38
C LYS A 276 -18.92 -16.69 2.88
N ASP A 277 -17.80 -16.57 3.57
CA ASP A 277 -17.71 -16.90 4.99
C ASP A 277 -18.35 -15.81 5.85
N LEU A 278 -18.25 -14.53 5.50
CA LEU A 278 -18.98 -13.45 6.19
C LEU A 278 -20.50 -13.62 6.06
N LYS A 279 -21.02 -14.04 4.88
CA LYS A 279 -22.44 -14.38 4.72
C LYS A 279 -22.86 -15.54 5.63
N LYS A 280 -22.02 -16.58 5.75
CA LYS A 280 -22.31 -17.70 6.67
C LYS A 280 -22.24 -17.30 8.15
N GLN A 281 -21.45 -16.29 8.49
CA GLN A 281 -21.36 -15.73 9.84
C GLN A 281 -22.60 -14.92 10.22
N GLY A 282 -23.50 -14.65 9.25
CA GLY A 282 -24.75 -13.93 9.47
C GLY A 282 -24.65 -12.42 9.30
N HIS A 283 -23.57 -11.92 8.71
CA HIS A 283 -23.47 -10.50 8.35
C HIS A 283 -24.46 -10.12 7.23
N ASP A 284 -24.91 -8.87 7.21
CA ASP A 284 -25.82 -8.34 6.21
C ASP A 284 -25.20 -8.40 4.80
N GLU A 285 -25.90 -9.03 3.86
CA GLU A 285 -25.41 -9.22 2.50
C GLU A 285 -25.18 -7.91 1.75
N HIS A 286 -26.01 -6.88 1.98
CA HIS A 286 -25.85 -5.56 1.33
C HIS A 286 -24.55 -4.88 1.83
N VAL A 287 -24.27 -5.02 3.13
CA VAL A 287 -23.01 -4.50 3.71
C VAL A 287 -21.82 -5.26 3.15
N ILE A 288 -21.87 -6.61 3.14
CA ILE A 288 -20.78 -7.45 2.62
C ILE A 288 -20.48 -7.13 1.15
N ASP A 289 -21.53 -7.12 0.30
CA ASP A 289 -21.39 -6.96 -1.14
C ASP A 289 -20.87 -5.56 -1.56
N LEU A 290 -20.97 -4.56 -0.66
CA LEU A 290 -20.39 -3.25 -0.86
C LEU A 290 -19.04 -3.09 -0.17
N VAL A 291 -18.98 -3.40 1.15
CA VAL A 291 -17.82 -3.08 1.99
C VAL A 291 -16.61 -3.94 1.63
N VAL A 292 -16.79 -5.23 1.35
CA VAL A 292 -15.66 -6.14 1.08
C VAL A 292 -14.97 -5.80 -0.25
N PRO A 293 -15.65 -5.63 -1.39
CA PRO A 293 -15.00 -5.21 -2.64
C PRO A 293 -14.38 -3.82 -2.56
N LEU A 294 -15.03 -2.86 -1.89
CA LEU A 294 -14.42 -1.54 -1.66
C LEU A 294 -13.22 -1.62 -0.72
N GLY A 295 -13.34 -2.37 0.37
CA GLY A 295 -12.28 -2.58 1.35
C GLY A 295 -11.05 -3.23 0.73
N TYR A 296 -11.24 -4.12 -0.22
CA TYR A 296 -10.16 -4.74 -0.98
C TYR A 296 -9.22 -3.72 -1.64
N THR A 297 -9.73 -2.54 -2.03
CA THR A 297 -8.96 -1.45 -2.63
C THR A 297 -8.61 -0.37 -1.60
N PHE A 298 -9.55 0.00 -0.73
CA PHE A 298 -9.42 1.18 0.11
C PHE A 298 -9.08 0.90 1.56
N ASN A 299 -9.25 -0.34 2.04
CA ASN A 299 -9.02 -0.73 3.44
C ASN A 299 -7.81 -1.65 3.56
N LEU A 300 -6.60 -1.07 3.45
CA LEU A 300 -5.33 -1.78 3.42
C LEU A 300 -4.46 -1.36 4.61
N GLU A 301 -4.92 -1.64 5.83
CA GLU A 301 -4.26 -1.20 7.08
C GLU A 301 -2.88 -1.84 7.28
N GLY A 302 -2.73 -3.13 6.92
CA GLY A 302 -1.41 -3.77 6.95
C GLY A 302 -0.43 -3.11 5.99
N ALA A 303 -0.92 -2.64 4.82
CA ALA A 303 -0.09 -1.87 3.89
C ALA A 303 0.23 -0.47 4.43
N ALA A 304 -0.71 0.19 5.13
CA ALA A 304 -0.48 1.48 5.75
C ALA A 304 0.65 1.42 6.80
N VAL A 305 0.65 0.38 7.65
CA VAL A 305 1.75 0.13 8.59
C VAL A 305 3.06 -0.11 7.85
N TYR A 306 3.04 -0.96 6.82
CA TYR A 306 4.24 -1.23 6.01
C TYR A 306 4.81 0.04 5.40
N PHE A 307 3.99 0.87 4.75
CA PHE A 307 4.45 2.13 4.15
C PHE A 307 5.05 3.07 5.19
N SER A 308 4.40 3.21 6.34
CA SER A 308 4.87 4.06 7.44
C SER A 308 6.24 3.62 7.95
N VAL A 309 6.36 2.35 8.29
CA VAL A 309 7.58 1.76 8.86
C VAL A 309 8.71 1.75 7.83
N ALA A 310 8.44 1.36 6.58
CA ALA A 310 9.43 1.32 5.52
C ALA A 310 9.98 2.71 5.17
N THR A 311 9.09 3.71 5.06
CA THR A 311 9.49 5.10 4.79
C THR A 311 10.43 5.64 5.86
N ILE A 312 10.07 5.49 7.12
CA ILE A 312 10.89 5.99 8.24
C ILE A 312 12.19 5.19 8.39
N PHE A 313 12.13 3.88 8.21
CA PHE A 313 13.31 3.04 8.23
C PHE A 313 14.35 3.47 7.18
N ILE A 314 13.91 3.67 5.93
CA ILE A 314 14.80 4.12 4.85
C ILE A 314 15.33 5.53 5.17
N ALA A 315 14.46 6.45 5.61
CA ALA A 315 14.88 7.79 5.97
C ALA A 315 16.02 7.78 7.01
N HIS A 316 15.81 7.08 8.13
CA HIS A 316 16.83 7.00 9.18
C HIS A 316 18.10 6.27 8.73
N ALA A 317 17.97 5.18 7.97
CA ALA A 317 19.09 4.41 7.48
C ALA A 317 19.97 5.20 6.47
N TYR A 318 19.40 6.22 5.82
CA TYR A 318 20.12 7.13 4.93
C TYR A 318 20.43 8.49 5.57
N GLY A 319 20.16 8.65 6.87
CA GLY A 319 20.41 9.91 7.59
C GLY A 319 19.49 11.06 7.20
N ILE A 320 18.29 10.76 6.62
CA ILE A 320 17.30 11.75 6.22
C ILE A 320 16.42 12.08 7.44
N ALA A 321 16.44 13.34 7.86
CA ALA A 321 15.60 13.84 8.92
C ALA A 321 14.34 14.52 8.34
N PHE A 322 13.18 14.18 8.88
CA PHE A 322 11.94 14.87 8.56
C PHE A 322 11.65 15.98 9.58
N SER A 323 11.23 17.14 9.10
CA SER A 323 10.58 18.14 9.94
C SER A 323 9.16 17.65 10.34
N ILE A 324 8.54 18.27 11.33
CA ILE A 324 7.16 17.95 11.72
C ILE A 324 6.21 18.10 10.51
N SER A 325 6.35 19.17 9.72
CA SER A 325 5.59 19.36 8.50
C SER A 325 5.88 18.26 7.45
N GLY A 326 7.13 17.80 7.35
CA GLY A 326 7.53 16.68 6.51
C GLY A 326 6.87 15.36 6.94
N LEU A 327 6.73 15.11 8.24
CA LEU A 327 5.99 13.93 8.75
C LEU A 327 4.50 14.00 8.38
N PHE A 328 3.85 15.15 8.52
CA PHE A 328 2.45 15.32 8.09
C PHE A 328 2.28 15.16 6.58
N PHE A 329 3.22 15.68 5.78
CA PHE A 329 3.24 15.43 4.33
C PHE A 329 3.38 13.94 4.01
N THR A 330 4.28 13.25 4.69
CA THR A 330 4.47 11.81 4.55
C THR A 330 3.17 11.06 4.85
N ILE A 331 2.47 11.39 5.94
CA ILE A 331 1.19 10.78 6.30
C ILE A 331 0.16 11.00 5.20
N LEU A 332 0.00 12.24 4.71
CA LEU A 332 -0.94 12.57 3.65
C LEU A 332 -0.62 11.80 2.37
N LEU A 333 0.64 11.86 1.93
CA LEU A 333 1.08 11.19 0.71
C LEU A 333 0.86 9.67 0.81
N LEU A 334 1.33 9.02 1.88
CA LEU A 334 1.19 7.58 2.07
C LEU A 334 -0.27 7.16 2.16
N THR A 335 -1.15 7.95 2.81
CA THR A 335 -2.58 7.68 2.87
C THR A 335 -3.20 7.70 1.47
N LEU A 336 -2.88 8.68 0.64
CA LEU A 336 -3.45 8.82 -0.71
C LEU A 336 -2.87 7.79 -1.68
N VAL A 337 -1.55 7.70 -1.75
CA VAL A 337 -0.86 6.78 -2.68
C VAL A 337 -1.09 5.33 -2.28
N GLY A 338 -1.19 5.06 -0.97
CA GLY A 338 -1.52 3.72 -0.45
C GLY A 338 -2.83 3.15 -0.99
N LYS A 339 -3.81 4.01 -1.34
CA LYS A 339 -5.08 3.57 -1.97
C LYS A 339 -4.93 3.10 -3.43
N THR A 340 -3.78 3.33 -4.03
CA THR A 340 -3.45 2.85 -5.38
C THR A 340 -2.68 1.52 -5.35
N ALA A 341 -2.43 0.98 -4.15
CA ALA A 341 -1.69 -0.27 -4.00
C ALA A 341 -2.41 -1.42 -4.73
N ALA A 342 -1.67 -2.06 -5.63
CA ALA A 342 -2.16 -3.23 -6.30
C ALA A 342 -2.26 -4.41 -5.31
N THR A 343 -3.35 -5.15 -5.39
CA THR A 343 -3.63 -6.33 -4.54
C THR A 343 -2.92 -7.60 -5.03
N VAL A 344 -1.86 -7.42 -5.82
CA VAL A 344 -0.97 -8.49 -6.27
C VAL A 344 0.21 -8.66 -5.31
N PRO A 345 0.85 -9.83 -5.26
CA PRO A 345 2.04 -10.04 -4.44
C PRO A 345 3.10 -8.96 -4.73
N SER A 346 3.67 -8.40 -3.67
CA SER A 346 4.65 -7.30 -3.74
C SER A 346 4.15 -6.00 -4.42
N GLY A 347 2.86 -5.84 -4.68
CA GLY A 347 2.30 -4.61 -5.28
C GLY A 347 2.53 -3.36 -4.43
N ALA A 348 2.64 -3.50 -3.12
CA ALA A 348 2.90 -2.39 -2.21
C ALA A 348 4.28 -1.75 -2.43
N ILE A 349 5.29 -2.52 -2.87
CA ILE A 349 6.62 -1.96 -3.12
C ILE A 349 6.60 -0.98 -4.30
N VAL A 350 5.76 -1.23 -5.31
CA VAL A 350 5.58 -0.33 -6.47
C VAL A 350 5.05 1.02 -6.00
N VAL A 351 4.10 1.00 -5.06
CA VAL A 351 3.55 2.23 -4.44
C VAL A 351 4.60 2.97 -3.63
N LEU A 352 5.40 2.25 -2.86
CA LEU A 352 6.47 2.86 -2.07
C LEU A 352 7.56 3.47 -2.98
N LEU A 353 7.94 2.78 -4.07
CA LEU A 353 8.85 3.33 -5.08
C LEU A 353 8.27 4.59 -5.74
N ALA A 354 6.97 4.62 -5.97
CA ALA A 354 6.28 5.79 -6.50
C ALA A 354 6.30 6.99 -5.53
N ALA A 355 6.15 6.73 -4.23
CA ALA A 355 6.16 7.75 -3.19
C ALA A 355 7.58 8.23 -2.85
N ALA A 356 8.59 7.38 -2.97
CA ALA A 356 9.96 7.64 -2.52
C ALA A 356 10.56 8.96 -3.04
N PRO A 357 10.50 9.30 -4.35
CA PRO A 357 11.04 10.57 -4.85
C PRO A 357 10.35 11.80 -4.24
N GLN A 358 9.03 11.71 -3.98
CA GLN A 358 8.26 12.79 -3.38
C GLN A 358 8.62 13.01 -1.90
N LEU A 359 9.13 11.98 -1.25
CA LEU A 359 9.57 11.98 0.15
C LEU A 359 11.09 12.25 0.26
N GLY A 360 11.78 12.48 -0.85
CA GLY A 360 13.24 12.63 -0.87
C GLY A 360 13.99 11.35 -0.49
N LEU A 361 13.34 10.19 -0.62
CA LEU A 361 13.97 8.91 -0.30
C LEU A 361 14.70 8.33 -1.51
N PRO A 362 15.88 7.71 -1.32
CA PRO A 362 16.60 7.03 -2.38
C PRO A 362 15.85 5.76 -2.82
N MET A 363 15.66 5.61 -4.12
CA MET A 363 14.97 4.45 -4.70
C MET A 363 15.72 3.15 -4.45
N GLU A 364 17.04 3.23 -4.35
CA GLU A 364 17.91 2.13 -3.99
C GLU A 364 17.59 1.55 -2.60
N GLY A 365 17.24 2.42 -1.64
CA GLY A 365 16.79 2.01 -0.30
C GLY A 365 15.49 1.22 -0.35
N VAL A 366 14.53 1.65 -1.18
CA VAL A 366 13.27 0.91 -1.39
C VAL A 366 13.54 -0.42 -2.09
N ALA A 367 14.40 -0.43 -3.11
CA ALA A 367 14.76 -1.65 -3.82
C ALA A 367 15.48 -2.66 -2.92
N LEU A 368 16.26 -2.16 -1.95
CA LEU A 368 16.94 -3.03 -0.99
C LEU A 368 15.96 -3.74 -0.07
N ILE A 369 14.97 -3.04 0.51
CA ILE A 369 13.95 -3.68 1.33
C ILE A 369 13.04 -4.61 0.53
N PHE A 370 12.94 -4.44 -0.79
CA PHE A 370 12.22 -5.38 -1.66
C PHE A 370 12.81 -6.80 -1.60
N ALA A 371 14.10 -6.95 -1.35
CA ALA A 371 14.73 -8.27 -1.19
C ALA A 371 14.07 -9.12 -0.09
N VAL A 372 13.52 -8.48 0.94
CA VAL A 372 12.87 -9.12 2.08
C VAL A 372 11.35 -8.89 2.11
N ASP A 373 10.78 -8.21 1.10
CA ASP A 373 9.35 -7.89 1.05
C ASP A 373 8.46 -9.14 1.11
N PHE A 374 8.92 -10.26 0.56
CA PHE A 374 8.17 -11.53 0.64
C PHE A 374 7.80 -11.88 2.07
N PHE A 375 8.73 -11.76 3.02
CA PHE A 375 8.48 -12.08 4.42
C PHE A 375 7.46 -11.12 5.02
N VAL A 376 7.61 -9.83 4.76
CA VAL A 376 6.70 -8.80 5.30
C VAL A 376 5.33 -8.82 4.61
N ASN A 377 5.28 -9.20 3.33
CA ASN A 377 4.04 -9.30 2.56
C ASN A 377 3.05 -10.30 3.15
N ALA A 378 3.52 -11.40 3.71
CA ALA A 378 2.68 -12.40 4.36
C ALA A 378 1.85 -11.80 5.51
N GLY A 379 2.52 -11.14 6.47
CA GLY A 379 1.87 -10.45 7.58
C GLY A 379 0.97 -9.30 7.13
N ARG A 380 1.45 -8.47 6.20
CA ARG A 380 0.70 -7.38 5.59
C ARG A 380 -0.63 -7.85 5.03
N THR A 381 -0.62 -8.94 4.26
CA THR A 381 -1.82 -9.48 3.61
C THR A 381 -2.82 -10.03 4.62
N ALA A 382 -2.37 -10.77 5.62
CA ALA A 382 -3.23 -11.27 6.68
C ALA A 382 -3.92 -10.13 7.45
N LEU A 383 -3.20 -9.06 7.76
CA LEU A 383 -3.75 -7.89 8.44
C LEU A 383 -4.73 -7.08 7.56
N ASN A 384 -4.48 -6.98 6.26
CA ASN A 384 -5.45 -6.39 5.35
C ASN A 384 -6.77 -7.17 5.35
N VAL A 385 -6.72 -8.50 5.32
CA VAL A 385 -7.93 -9.34 5.38
C VAL A 385 -8.65 -9.21 6.72
N LEU A 386 -7.89 -9.18 7.83
CA LEU A 386 -8.47 -8.98 9.17
C LEU A 386 -9.15 -7.61 9.29
N GLY A 387 -8.51 -6.55 8.78
CA GLY A 387 -9.09 -5.21 8.74
C GLY A 387 -10.37 -5.14 7.88
N GLN A 388 -10.41 -5.87 6.75
CA GLN A 388 -11.62 -5.95 5.92
C GLN A 388 -12.79 -6.65 6.66
N ALA A 389 -12.53 -7.76 7.35
CA ALA A 389 -13.54 -8.43 8.15
C ALA A 389 -14.03 -7.54 9.31
N LEU A 390 -13.11 -6.84 9.98
CA LEU A 390 -13.45 -5.88 11.03
C LEU A 390 -14.29 -4.72 10.49
N ALA A 391 -13.96 -4.19 9.31
CA ALA A 391 -14.69 -3.10 8.68
C ALA A 391 -16.16 -3.46 8.40
N VAL A 392 -16.44 -4.69 7.93
CA VAL A 392 -17.81 -5.16 7.74
C VAL A 392 -18.58 -5.09 9.05
N SER A 393 -18.04 -5.66 10.12
CA SER A 393 -18.68 -5.66 11.44
C SER A 393 -18.91 -4.24 12.00
N VAL A 394 -17.94 -3.34 11.80
CA VAL A 394 -18.04 -1.93 12.25
C VAL A 394 -19.13 -1.19 11.46
N ILE A 395 -19.13 -1.31 10.14
CA ILE A 395 -20.08 -0.59 9.30
C ILE A 395 -21.49 -1.10 9.52
N GLU A 396 -21.69 -2.42 9.60
CA GLU A 396 -22.97 -3.05 9.91
C GLU A 396 -23.52 -2.54 11.25
N LYS A 397 -22.67 -2.47 12.29
CA LYS A 397 -23.07 -1.95 13.60
C LYS A 397 -23.54 -0.49 13.52
N THR A 398 -22.86 0.34 12.73
CA THR A 398 -23.23 1.76 12.54
C THR A 398 -24.48 1.94 11.69
N GLU A 399 -24.81 1.00 10.81
CA GLU A 399 -26.06 1.02 10.04
C GLU A 399 -27.28 0.58 10.88
N GLY A 400 -27.10 -0.40 11.78
CA GLY A 400 -28.17 -0.87 12.68
C GLY A 400 -28.75 0.22 13.57
N HIS A 401 -27.92 1.11 14.08
CA HIS A 401 -28.37 2.25 14.87
C HIS A 401 -29.24 3.25 14.07
N VAL A 402 -28.94 3.44 12.79
CA VAL A 402 -29.72 4.33 11.90
C VAL A 402 -31.08 3.74 11.52
N VAL A 403 -31.17 2.42 11.36
CA VAL A 403 -32.42 1.74 11.08
C VAL A 403 -33.38 1.82 12.26
N GLU A 404 -32.89 1.73 13.50
CA GLU A 404 -33.70 1.91 14.71
C GLU A 404 -34.23 3.34 14.88
N GLU A 405 -33.41 4.36 14.64
CA GLU A 405 -33.82 5.75 14.66
C GLU A 405 -34.86 6.07 13.57
N SER A 406 -34.68 5.53 12.36
CA SER A 406 -35.65 5.73 11.27
C SER A 406 -37.01 5.05 11.57
N LYS A 407 -36.98 3.84 12.13
CA LYS A 407 -38.23 3.17 12.54
C LYS A 407 -38.93 3.87 13.70
N SER A 408 -38.20 4.43 14.65
CA SER A 408 -38.78 5.20 15.75
C SER A 408 -39.37 6.52 15.28
N SER A 409 -38.78 7.20 14.30
CA SER A 409 -39.29 8.43 13.71
C SER A 409 -40.53 8.17 12.83
N GLU A 410 -40.60 7.06 12.06
CA GLU A 410 -41.77 6.67 11.29
C GLU A 410 -42.94 6.26 12.19
N LEU A 411 -42.66 5.60 13.32
CA LEU A 411 -43.70 5.28 14.31
C LEU A 411 -44.23 6.52 15.02
N ALA A 412 -43.38 7.48 15.33
CA ALA A 412 -43.77 8.75 15.96
C ALA A 412 -44.66 9.61 15.03
N VAL A 413 -44.42 9.57 13.72
CA VAL A 413 -45.24 10.28 12.72
C VAL A 413 -46.59 9.57 12.45
N ARG A 414 -46.72 8.26 12.72
CA ARG A 414 -47.96 7.52 12.56
C ARG A 414 -48.92 7.67 13.75
N TYR A 415 -48.45 8.15 14.89
CA TYR A 415 -49.27 8.33 16.11
C TYR A 415 -49.42 9.79 16.54
N SER A 416 -48.91 10.75 15.74
CA SER A 416 -49.18 12.20 15.86
C SER A 416 -50.22 12.62 14.82
#